data_ada5b507544a5df9a53ffb368f1a4a4e
#
_entry.id   ada5b507544a5df9a53ffb368f1a4a4e
#
_cell.length_a   1.000
_cell.length_b   1.000
_cell.length_c   1.000
_cell.angle_alpha   90.00
_cell.angle_beta   90.00
_cell.angle_gamma   90.00
#
_symmetry.space_group_name_H-M   'P 1'
#
loop_
_entity.id
_entity.type
_entity.pdbx_description
1 polymer ?
#
loop_
_entity_poly.entity_id
_entity_poly.type
_entity_poly.pdbx_seq_one_letter_code
_entity_poly.pdbx_strand_id
1 'polypeptide(L)'
;SEIVEFDIMPVPTFAGGEKMVMQRGAGICTVKSTPEKEQAAIRFLKWLTDPERNSQFAVSTGYMPVVQEAYDSYLPQCIEKLTDQRYVELYRAYIETQRDYLFYKAPQTDSYLQLEDAFESNVRKHLSAARNSFIESGDESGAALDRLIADSYEQFKKGV
;
A
#
# COMPACT_ATOMS: atom_id res chain seq x y z
N SER A 1 28.85 -9.27 -3.51
CA SER A 1 27.44 -8.90 -3.25
C SER A 1 27.10 -7.74 -4.16
N GLU A 2 26.14 -7.92 -5.05
CA GLU A 2 25.61 -6.83 -5.86
C GLU A 2 24.91 -5.82 -4.95
N ILE A 3 25.24 -4.54 -5.13
CA ILE A 3 24.52 -3.43 -4.50
C ILE A 3 23.25 -3.24 -5.33
N VAL A 4 22.10 -3.51 -4.76
CA VAL A 4 20.82 -3.23 -5.41
C VAL A 4 20.49 -1.75 -5.20
N GLU A 5 20.43 -1.00 -6.30
CA GLU A 5 19.89 0.35 -6.31
C GLU A 5 18.37 0.26 -6.56
N PHE A 6 17.59 1.09 -5.87
CA PHE A 6 16.14 1.15 -6.04
C PHE A 6 15.64 2.57 -5.83
N ASP A 7 14.57 2.91 -6.54
CA ASP A 7 13.85 4.17 -6.38
C ASP A 7 12.56 3.96 -5.61
N ILE A 8 12.12 5.00 -4.89
CA ILE A 8 10.87 4.99 -4.14
C ILE A 8 9.93 6.02 -4.77
N MET A 9 8.77 5.55 -5.21
CA MET A 9 7.77 6.38 -5.86
C MET A 9 6.35 6.01 -5.39
N PRO A 10 5.36 6.89 -5.58
CA PRO A 10 3.96 6.53 -5.41
C PRO A 10 3.56 5.35 -6.30
N VAL A 11 2.52 4.61 -5.88
CA VAL A 11 2.01 3.47 -6.68
C VAL A 11 1.66 3.94 -8.10
N PRO A 12 2.21 3.31 -9.14
CA PRO A 12 1.90 3.69 -10.52
C PRO A 12 0.43 3.39 -10.85
N THR A 13 -0.14 4.23 -11.69
CA THR A 13 -1.51 4.10 -12.17
C THR A 13 -1.53 3.84 -13.67
N PHE A 14 -2.56 3.15 -14.14
CA PHE A 14 -2.76 2.98 -15.58
C PHE A 14 -3.07 4.33 -16.25
N ALA A 15 -2.66 4.48 -17.51
CA ALA A 15 -2.96 5.66 -18.29
C ALA A 15 -4.48 5.86 -18.37
N GLY A 16 -4.97 7.05 -17.98
CA GLY A 16 -6.39 7.37 -17.91
C GLY A 16 -7.14 6.81 -16.70
N GLY A 17 -6.45 6.07 -15.82
CA GLY A 17 -7.01 5.59 -14.55
C GLY A 17 -6.96 6.64 -13.44
N GLU A 18 -7.82 6.47 -12.43
CA GLU A 18 -7.77 7.30 -11.23
C GLU A 18 -6.57 6.92 -10.35
N LYS A 19 -5.94 7.90 -9.74
CA LYS A 19 -4.91 7.70 -8.73
C LYS A 19 -5.57 7.20 -7.45
N MET A 20 -5.54 5.91 -7.23
CA MET A 20 -6.15 5.26 -6.07
C MET A 20 -5.17 4.29 -5.41
N VAL A 21 -5.14 4.28 -4.09
CA VAL A 21 -4.36 3.32 -3.29
C VAL A 21 -5.25 2.71 -2.21
N MET A 22 -4.99 1.45 -1.91
CA MET A 22 -5.63 0.81 -0.77
C MET A 22 -4.98 1.27 0.52
N GLN A 23 -5.79 1.80 1.44
CA GLN A 23 -5.30 2.13 2.77
C GLN A 23 -5.13 0.84 3.58
N ARG A 24 -3.89 0.48 3.85
CA ARG A 24 -3.52 -0.60 4.77
C ARG A 24 -2.72 -0.02 5.93
N GLY A 25 -2.81 -0.65 7.11
CA GLY A 25 -2.07 -0.21 8.28
C GLY A 25 -2.40 -1.05 9.49
N ALA A 26 -1.62 -0.88 10.56
CA ALA A 26 -1.92 -1.44 11.86
C ALA A 26 -2.94 -0.58 12.59
N GLY A 27 -3.86 -1.20 13.29
CA GLY A 27 -4.84 -0.55 14.16
C GLY A 27 -4.59 -0.92 15.62
N ILE A 28 -4.96 -0.03 16.52
CA ILE A 28 -4.96 -0.29 17.95
C ILE A 28 -6.39 -0.22 18.45
N CYS A 29 -6.82 -1.26 19.14
CA CYS A 29 -8.10 -1.27 19.84
C CYS A 29 -7.90 -1.58 21.33
N THR A 30 -8.78 -1.04 22.15
CA THR A 30 -8.85 -1.38 23.58
C THR A 30 -9.97 -2.37 23.82
N VAL A 31 -9.68 -3.38 24.63
CA VAL A 31 -10.70 -4.34 25.07
C VAL A 31 -11.34 -3.86 26.37
N LYS A 32 -12.61 -4.17 26.55
CA LYS A 32 -13.36 -3.87 27.79
C LYS A 32 -12.66 -4.51 29.00
N SER A 33 -12.47 -3.74 30.06
CA SER A 33 -11.78 -4.16 31.27
C SER A 33 -12.29 -3.42 32.49
N THR A 34 -11.45 -3.24 33.52
CA THR A 34 -11.81 -2.37 34.64
C THR A 34 -11.70 -0.89 34.24
N PRO A 35 -12.47 0.03 34.86
CA PRO A 35 -12.43 1.46 34.56
C PRO A 35 -11.01 2.03 34.61
N GLU A 36 -10.19 1.60 35.55
CA GLU A 36 -8.82 2.07 35.72
C GLU A 36 -7.93 1.66 34.54
N LYS A 37 -8.06 0.42 34.07
CA LYS A 37 -7.31 -0.09 32.92
C LYS A 37 -7.76 0.58 31.62
N GLU A 38 -9.05 0.81 31.45
CA GLU A 38 -9.60 1.52 30.29
C GLU A 38 -9.09 2.98 30.28
N GLN A 39 -9.09 3.67 31.43
CA GLN A 39 -8.53 5.00 31.52
C GLN A 39 -7.02 5.04 31.25
N ALA A 40 -6.26 4.04 31.68
CA ALA A 40 -4.83 3.94 31.37
C ALA A 40 -4.60 3.73 29.86
N ALA A 41 -5.39 2.87 29.19
CA ALA A 41 -5.33 2.66 27.76
C ALA A 41 -5.65 3.95 26.98
N ILE A 42 -6.70 4.69 27.39
CA ILE A 42 -7.05 5.98 26.78
C ILE A 42 -5.92 7.00 26.93
N ARG A 43 -5.29 7.08 28.11
CA ARG A 43 -4.14 7.99 28.33
C ARG A 43 -2.96 7.61 27.45
N PHE A 44 -2.66 6.31 27.31
CA PHE A 44 -1.61 5.83 26.43
C PHE A 44 -1.89 6.19 24.97
N LEU A 45 -3.12 5.95 24.47
CA LEU A 45 -3.48 6.29 23.10
C LEU A 45 -3.39 7.80 22.84
N LYS A 46 -3.87 8.64 23.76
CA LYS A 46 -3.72 10.09 23.65
C LYS A 46 -2.27 10.52 23.64
N TRP A 47 -1.43 9.87 24.42
CA TRP A 47 0.01 10.13 24.43
C TRP A 47 0.69 9.71 23.13
N LEU A 48 0.34 8.55 22.57
CA LEU A 48 0.89 8.02 21.32
C LEU A 48 0.43 8.83 20.10
N THR A 49 -0.79 9.35 20.12
CA THR A 49 -1.37 10.16 19.03
C THR A 49 -1.15 11.67 19.22
N ASP A 50 -0.40 12.09 20.23
CA ASP A 50 0.10 13.46 20.32
C ASP A 50 0.90 13.82 19.06
N PRO A 51 0.60 14.94 18.38
CA PRO A 51 1.11 15.20 17.02
C PRO A 51 2.63 15.10 16.88
N GLU A 52 3.37 15.65 17.82
CA GLU A 52 4.84 15.61 17.77
C GLU A 52 5.37 14.18 17.97
N ARG A 53 4.89 13.47 18.99
CA ARG A 53 5.31 12.09 19.26
C ARG A 53 4.90 11.14 18.15
N ASN A 54 3.69 11.33 17.64
CA ASN A 54 3.18 10.49 16.56
C ASN A 54 4.04 10.63 15.29
N SER A 55 4.51 11.84 14.97
CA SER A 55 5.44 12.07 13.87
C SER A 55 6.81 11.42 14.11
N GLN A 56 7.35 11.54 15.32
CA GLN A 56 8.62 10.91 15.71
C GLN A 56 8.52 9.36 15.63
N PHE A 57 7.43 8.80 16.14
CA PHE A 57 7.16 7.35 16.05
C PHE A 57 7.01 6.91 14.60
N ALA A 58 6.25 7.64 13.80
CA ALA A 58 6.05 7.35 12.39
C ALA A 58 7.39 7.24 11.65
N VAL A 59 8.26 8.26 11.73
CA VAL A 59 9.55 8.26 11.03
C VAL A 59 10.53 7.20 11.55
N SER A 60 10.39 6.76 12.80
CA SER A 60 11.22 5.69 13.35
C SER A 60 10.81 4.28 12.89
N THR A 61 9.61 4.13 12.37
CA THR A 61 9.01 2.83 12.01
C THR A 61 8.67 2.69 10.53
N GLY A 62 8.76 3.78 9.75
CA GLY A 62 8.32 3.79 8.35
C GLY A 62 6.81 3.90 8.17
N TYR A 63 6.05 4.15 9.23
CA TYR A 63 4.60 4.36 9.17
C TYR A 63 4.25 5.84 8.93
N MET A 64 2.96 6.09 8.69
CA MET A 64 2.41 7.43 8.56
C MET A 64 1.79 7.90 9.88
N PRO A 65 1.84 9.21 10.19
CA PRO A 65 1.09 9.77 11.30
C PRO A 65 -0.42 9.55 11.16
N VAL A 66 -1.14 9.46 12.28
CA VAL A 66 -2.59 9.19 12.30
C VAL A 66 -3.44 10.44 12.52
N VAL A 67 -2.83 11.58 12.79
CA VAL A 67 -3.51 12.88 12.98
C VAL A 67 -3.00 13.91 11.99
N GLN A 68 -3.91 14.73 11.46
CA GLN A 68 -3.58 15.71 10.42
C GLN A 68 -2.51 16.71 10.86
N GLU A 69 -2.60 17.21 12.09
CA GLU A 69 -1.62 18.15 12.63
C GLU A 69 -0.20 17.58 12.70
N ALA A 70 -0.08 16.27 13.01
CA ALA A 70 1.21 15.59 12.98
C ALA A 70 1.78 15.57 11.55
N TYR A 71 0.91 15.34 10.58
CA TYR A 71 1.28 15.28 9.18
C TYR A 71 1.71 16.64 8.63
N ASP A 72 0.93 17.70 8.93
CA ASP A 72 1.13 19.04 8.34
C ASP A 72 2.27 19.81 9.01
N SER A 73 2.42 19.65 10.34
CA SER A 73 3.30 20.53 11.14
C SER A 73 4.58 19.85 11.61
N TYR A 74 4.52 18.58 11.99
CA TYR A 74 5.65 17.92 12.66
C TYR A 74 6.40 16.93 11.77
N LEU A 75 5.71 16.22 10.87
CA LEU A 75 6.34 15.27 9.96
C LEU A 75 7.43 15.91 9.09
N PRO A 76 7.24 17.09 8.47
CA PRO A 76 8.30 17.74 7.70
C PRO A 76 9.57 17.97 8.51
N GLN A 77 9.44 18.44 9.76
CA GLN A 77 10.57 18.67 10.67
C GLN A 77 11.29 17.35 11.06
N CYS A 78 10.55 16.26 11.16
CA CYS A 78 11.14 14.95 11.43
C CYS A 78 11.89 14.41 10.22
N ILE A 79 11.38 14.64 9.00
CA ILE A 79 12.02 14.23 7.75
C ILE A 79 13.36 14.97 7.56
N GLU A 80 13.43 16.26 7.87
CA GLU A 80 14.67 17.05 7.79
C GLU A 80 15.81 16.51 8.67
N LYS A 81 15.47 15.76 9.72
CA LYS A 81 16.44 15.16 10.65
C LYS A 81 16.87 13.75 10.24
N LEU A 82 16.25 13.16 9.19
CA LEU A 82 16.60 11.84 8.70
C LEU A 82 17.96 11.87 7.98
N THR A 83 18.82 10.93 8.33
CA THR A 83 20.13 10.75 7.71
C THR A 83 20.13 9.72 6.58
N ASP A 84 19.17 8.81 6.58
CA ASP A 84 19.01 7.80 5.53
C ASP A 84 18.15 8.35 4.40
N GLN A 85 18.76 8.58 3.24
CA GLN A 85 18.10 9.14 2.06
C GLN A 85 16.89 8.32 1.60
N ARG A 86 16.91 6.99 1.80
CA ARG A 86 15.79 6.10 1.45
C ARG A 86 14.53 6.43 2.23
N TYR A 87 14.66 6.76 3.50
CA TYR A 87 13.52 7.20 4.32
C TYR A 87 13.03 8.59 3.92
N VAL A 88 13.93 9.50 3.53
CA VAL A 88 13.53 10.82 3.00
C VAL A 88 12.68 10.64 1.74
N GLU A 89 13.10 9.79 0.82
CA GLU A 89 12.36 9.48 -0.42
C GLU A 89 11.03 8.78 -0.13
N LEU A 90 11.01 7.83 0.81
CA LEU A 90 9.78 7.17 1.26
C LEU A 90 8.74 8.19 1.74
N TYR A 91 9.14 9.11 2.59
CA TYR A 91 8.21 10.12 3.11
C TYR A 91 7.79 11.15 2.07
N ARG A 92 8.65 11.48 1.10
CA ARG A 92 8.27 12.28 -0.07
C ARG A 92 7.18 11.58 -0.90
N ALA A 93 7.38 10.31 -1.21
CA ALA A 93 6.39 9.50 -1.92
C ALA A 93 5.06 9.38 -1.14
N TYR A 94 5.12 9.26 0.18
CA TYR A 94 3.92 9.27 1.03
C TYR A 94 3.18 10.62 0.99
N ILE A 95 3.89 11.73 1.09
CA ILE A 95 3.29 13.08 1.02
C ILE A 95 2.63 13.30 -0.34
N GLU A 96 3.27 12.89 -1.43
CA GLU A 96 2.70 12.95 -2.76
C GLU A 96 1.46 12.07 -2.88
N THR A 97 1.53 10.83 -2.38
CA THR A 97 0.39 9.91 -2.36
C THR A 97 -0.79 10.49 -1.57
N GLN A 98 -0.53 11.06 -0.40
CA GLN A 98 -1.57 11.68 0.43
C GLN A 98 -2.25 12.85 -0.27
N ARG A 99 -1.51 13.64 -1.04
CA ARG A 99 -2.03 14.81 -1.75
C ARG A 99 -2.83 14.44 -3.00
N ASP A 100 -2.34 13.45 -3.76
CA ASP A 100 -2.77 13.22 -5.14
C ASP A 100 -3.64 11.98 -5.33
N TYR A 101 -3.74 11.09 -4.32
CA TYR A 101 -4.41 9.79 -4.45
C TYR A 101 -5.67 9.71 -3.61
N LEU A 102 -6.65 8.99 -4.12
CA LEU A 102 -7.82 8.55 -3.35
C LEU A 102 -7.44 7.33 -2.50
N PHE A 103 -7.82 7.34 -1.24
CA PHE A 103 -7.59 6.24 -0.32
C PHE A 103 -8.83 5.35 -0.27
N TYR A 104 -8.70 4.15 -0.81
CA TYR A 104 -9.74 3.13 -0.74
C TYR A 104 -9.58 2.31 0.56
N LYS A 105 -10.68 2.18 1.29
CA LYS A 105 -10.77 1.29 2.46
C LYS A 105 -11.56 0.06 2.05
N ALA A 106 -10.90 -1.10 2.12
CA ALA A 106 -11.58 -2.36 1.86
C ALA A 106 -12.73 -2.59 2.86
N PRO A 107 -13.90 -3.05 2.41
CA PRO A 107 -14.96 -3.46 3.31
C PRO A 107 -14.47 -4.58 4.25
N GLN A 108 -14.77 -4.45 5.53
CA GLN A 108 -14.39 -5.47 6.53
C GLN A 108 -15.49 -6.52 6.65
N THR A 109 -15.62 -7.35 5.64
CA THR A 109 -16.55 -8.49 5.63
C THR A 109 -15.81 -9.74 5.16
N ASP A 110 -16.18 -10.90 5.69
CA ASP A 110 -15.57 -12.17 5.31
C ASP A 110 -15.71 -12.44 3.80
N SER A 111 -16.84 -12.03 3.21
CA SER A 111 -17.07 -12.15 1.77
C SER A 111 -16.11 -11.31 0.93
N TYR A 112 -15.65 -10.16 1.44
CA TYR A 112 -14.67 -9.34 0.73
C TYR A 112 -13.30 -10.02 0.63
N LEU A 113 -12.82 -10.62 1.73
CA LEU A 113 -11.56 -11.35 1.74
C LEU A 113 -11.59 -12.55 0.78
N GLN A 114 -12.72 -13.29 0.76
CA GLN A 114 -12.91 -14.40 -0.17
C GLN A 114 -12.91 -13.93 -1.64
N LEU A 115 -13.52 -12.77 -1.91
CA LEU A 115 -13.54 -12.19 -3.25
C LEU A 115 -12.13 -11.73 -3.67
N GLU A 116 -11.38 -11.09 -2.76
CA GLU A 116 -9.99 -10.67 -3.01
C GLU A 116 -9.11 -11.88 -3.34
N ASP A 117 -9.15 -12.94 -2.53
CA ASP A 117 -8.41 -14.18 -2.75
C ASP A 117 -8.78 -14.85 -4.08
N ALA A 118 -10.07 -14.91 -4.40
CA ALA A 118 -10.54 -15.49 -5.65
C ALA A 118 -10.08 -14.67 -6.86
N PHE A 119 -10.16 -13.34 -6.77
CA PHE A 119 -9.68 -12.44 -7.82
C PHE A 119 -8.17 -12.58 -8.04
N GLU A 120 -7.37 -12.50 -6.98
CA GLU A 120 -5.92 -12.65 -7.08
C GLU A 120 -5.51 -14.01 -7.66
N SER A 121 -6.16 -15.09 -7.22
CA SER A 121 -5.91 -16.43 -7.71
C SER A 121 -6.24 -16.56 -9.21
N ASN A 122 -7.35 -15.96 -9.64
CA ASN A 122 -7.76 -15.97 -11.04
C ASN A 122 -6.77 -15.17 -11.92
N VAL A 123 -6.39 -13.95 -11.50
CA VAL A 123 -5.37 -13.15 -12.18
C VAL A 123 -4.07 -13.92 -12.31
N ARG A 124 -3.57 -14.45 -11.20
CA ARG A 124 -2.30 -15.20 -11.16
C ARG A 124 -2.32 -16.43 -12.09
N LYS A 125 -3.43 -17.17 -12.10
CA LYS A 125 -3.64 -18.32 -12.98
C LYS A 125 -3.51 -17.94 -14.46
N HIS A 126 -4.22 -16.90 -14.89
CA HIS A 126 -4.24 -16.49 -16.29
C HIS A 126 -2.91 -15.87 -16.74
N LEU A 127 -2.29 -15.03 -15.89
CA LEU A 127 -0.96 -14.47 -16.19
C LEU A 127 0.12 -15.56 -16.27
N SER A 128 0.08 -16.57 -15.39
CA SER A 128 1.03 -17.68 -15.43
C SER A 128 0.84 -18.53 -16.68
N ALA A 129 -0.41 -18.81 -17.07
CA ALA A 129 -0.70 -19.55 -18.29
C ALA A 129 -0.23 -18.80 -19.55
N ALA A 130 -0.53 -17.48 -19.64
CA ALA A 130 -0.08 -16.65 -20.74
C ALA A 130 1.44 -16.58 -20.83
N ARG A 131 2.13 -16.42 -19.69
CA ARG A 131 3.60 -16.43 -19.64
C ARG A 131 4.18 -17.75 -20.14
N ASN A 132 3.64 -18.89 -19.71
CA ASN A 132 4.11 -20.20 -20.14
C ASN A 132 3.89 -20.40 -21.64
N SER A 133 2.73 -20.04 -22.17
CA SER A 133 2.44 -20.10 -23.59
C SER A 133 3.38 -19.19 -24.42
N PHE A 134 3.73 -18.02 -23.91
CA PHE A 134 4.70 -17.12 -24.55
C PHE A 134 6.09 -17.77 -24.65
N ILE A 135 6.55 -18.36 -23.53
CA ILE A 135 7.87 -19.03 -23.49
C ILE A 135 7.88 -20.26 -24.42
N GLU A 136 6.82 -21.09 -24.39
CA GLU A 136 6.72 -22.30 -25.20
C GLU A 136 6.59 -22.00 -26.69
N SER A 137 6.01 -20.87 -27.07
CA SER A 137 5.87 -20.47 -28.48
C SER A 137 7.20 -20.19 -29.15
N GLY A 138 8.21 -19.74 -28.41
CA GLY A 138 9.49 -19.27 -28.94
C GLY A 138 9.38 -18.02 -29.81
N ASP A 139 8.19 -17.41 -29.93
CA ASP A 139 7.94 -16.18 -30.68
C ASP A 139 7.99 -14.99 -29.73
N GLU A 140 9.12 -14.29 -29.71
CA GLU A 140 9.37 -13.10 -28.87
C GLU A 140 8.86 -11.79 -29.50
N SER A 141 8.07 -11.86 -30.58
CA SER A 141 7.54 -10.67 -31.24
C SER A 141 6.49 -9.95 -30.38
N GLY A 142 6.46 -8.61 -30.48
CA GLY A 142 5.41 -7.81 -29.82
C GLY A 142 3.99 -8.26 -30.22
N ALA A 143 3.79 -8.66 -31.47
CA ALA A 143 2.50 -9.13 -31.95
C ALA A 143 2.05 -10.48 -31.31
N ALA A 144 3.01 -11.36 -30.96
CA ALA A 144 2.70 -12.59 -30.22
C ALA A 144 2.32 -12.25 -28.78
N LEU A 145 3.04 -11.31 -28.14
CA LEU A 145 2.73 -10.85 -26.79
C LEU A 145 1.34 -10.21 -26.73
N ASP A 146 1.02 -9.29 -27.65
CA ASP A 146 -0.28 -8.62 -27.69
C ASP A 146 -1.45 -9.60 -27.83
N ARG A 147 -1.31 -10.62 -28.69
CA ARG A 147 -2.31 -11.68 -28.83
C ARG A 147 -2.50 -12.47 -27.53
N LEU A 148 -1.42 -12.90 -26.90
CA LEU A 148 -1.50 -13.65 -25.64
C LEU A 148 -2.10 -12.83 -24.50
N ILE A 149 -1.81 -11.54 -24.44
CA ILE A 149 -2.42 -10.63 -23.47
C ILE A 149 -3.93 -10.54 -23.72
N ALA A 150 -4.36 -10.32 -24.98
CA ALA A 150 -5.78 -10.23 -25.33
C ALA A 150 -6.53 -11.54 -25.02
N ASP A 151 -5.97 -12.67 -25.40
CA ASP A 151 -6.57 -13.99 -25.14
C ASP A 151 -6.65 -14.28 -23.64
N SER A 152 -5.60 -13.98 -22.90
CA SER A 152 -5.57 -14.15 -21.45
C SER A 152 -6.63 -13.28 -20.76
N TYR A 153 -6.82 -12.06 -21.21
CA TYR A 153 -7.85 -11.17 -20.68
C TYR A 153 -9.26 -11.68 -20.95
N GLU A 154 -9.52 -12.20 -22.17
CA GLU A 154 -10.82 -12.81 -22.48
C GLU A 154 -11.11 -14.07 -21.64
N GLN A 155 -10.08 -14.87 -21.34
CA GLN A 155 -10.25 -16.02 -20.43
C GLN A 155 -10.46 -15.59 -18.98
N PHE A 156 -9.76 -14.57 -18.53
CA PHE A 156 -9.93 -13.99 -17.20
C PHE A 156 -11.39 -13.51 -17.00
N LYS A 157 -11.96 -12.77 -17.96
CA LYS A 157 -13.33 -12.26 -17.86
C LYS A 157 -14.40 -13.36 -17.75
N LYS A 158 -14.14 -14.54 -18.27
CA LYS A 158 -15.07 -15.68 -18.17
C LYS A 158 -15.04 -16.38 -16.81
N GLY A 159 -14.02 -16.15 -16.02
CA GLY A 159 -13.81 -16.76 -14.70
C GLY A 159 -14.14 -15.87 -13.52
N VAL A 160 -14.67 -14.67 -13.77
CA VAL A 160 -15.07 -13.67 -12.75
C VAL A 160 -16.58 -13.68 -12.57
#